data_25bb601de59a73ef8ea9fe1eb547397e
#
_entry.id   25bb601de59a73ef8ea9fe1eb547397e
#
_cell.length_a   1.000
_cell.length_b   1.000
_cell.length_c   1.000
_cell.angle_alpha   90.00
_cell.angle_beta   90.00
_cell.angle_gamma   90.00
#
_symmetry.space_group_name_H-M   'P 1'
#
loop_
_entity.id
_entity.type
_entity.pdbx_description
1 polymer ?
#
loop_
_entity_poly.entity_id
_entity_poly.type
_entity_poly.pdbx_seq_one_letter_code
_entity_poly.pdbx_strand_id
1 'polypeptide(L)'
;MIWHFGFQNTGTTAVQALMRKNARLLCDKVALFPRGRWTAALRGAAAAFLRSKTSAARADFQDEVRSLVAKVRADGHSVAIVSDENVLGLRLHDDSGTIFEHAASIVPLVAEAASEAQNEFHFFIRDPQAWLRSAHNQEVKQLRGTHSYDSWPARHLVVDWAALQAQLAALTPAPVTFHDMQADRAQGRLTGSTLLVAAGVDAGLIAQLEDPGAQNEALPDAALAFMIEVNKTGLKPKDIGVIRDLVIANRGLFK
;
A
#
# COMPACT_ATOMS: atom_id res chain seq x y z
N MET A 1 -16.11 1.74 7.52
CA MET A 1 -14.72 1.24 7.37
C MET A 1 -14.12 1.80 6.10
N ILE A 2 -12.98 2.42 6.17
CA ILE A 2 -12.21 2.88 5.01
C ILE A 2 -11.05 1.90 4.81
N TRP A 3 -11.04 1.23 3.65
CA TRP A 3 -10.02 0.27 3.26
C TRP A 3 -9.06 0.93 2.28
N HIS A 4 -7.84 1.23 2.74
CA HIS A 4 -6.77 1.77 1.93
C HIS A 4 -5.75 0.66 1.67
N PHE A 5 -5.99 -0.13 0.64
CA PHE A 5 -5.07 -1.20 0.23
C PHE A 5 -4.05 -0.74 -0.81
N GLY A 6 -3.97 0.51 -1.12
CA GLY A 6 -3.05 1.18 -2.04
C GLY A 6 -2.19 0.29 -2.93
N PHE A 7 -2.02 0.66 -4.18
CA PHE A 7 -0.97 0.02 -4.99
C PHE A 7 0.39 0.42 -4.44
N GLN A 8 1.34 -0.52 -4.44
CA GLN A 8 2.68 -0.21 -3.98
C GLN A 8 3.25 1.01 -4.73
N ASN A 9 4.08 1.81 -4.03
CA ASN A 9 4.72 3.00 -4.62
C ASN A 9 3.79 4.16 -5.01
N THR A 10 2.60 4.20 -4.46
CA THR A 10 1.63 5.29 -4.60
C THR A 10 1.50 6.15 -3.34
N GLY A 11 2.54 6.19 -2.50
CA GLY A 11 2.56 7.03 -1.30
C GLY A 11 2.03 6.36 -0.02
N THR A 12 1.67 5.08 -0.04
CA THR A 12 1.11 4.36 1.12
C THR A 12 1.99 4.48 2.37
N THR A 13 3.32 4.42 2.21
CA THR A 13 4.25 4.60 3.34
C THR A 13 4.11 5.98 3.99
N ALA A 14 3.93 7.04 3.19
CA ALA A 14 3.72 8.40 3.68
C ALA A 14 2.36 8.52 4.42
N VAL A 15 1.31 7.95 3.85
CA VAL A 15 -0.03 7.87 4.48
C VAL A 15 0.05 7.17 5.84
N GLN A 16 0.72 6.03 5.91
CA GLN A 16 0.87 5.28 7.16
C GLN A 16 1.76 6.00 8.17
N ALA A 17 2.79 6.73 7.72
CA ALA A 17 3.63 7.56 8.57
C ALA A 17 2.84 8.73 9.15
N LEU A 18 1.99 9.40 8.33
CA LEU A 18 1.07 10.45 8.77
C LEU A 18 0.15 9.92 9.88
N MET A 19 -0.48 8.77 9.68
CA MET A 19 -1.37 8.14 10.67
C MET A 19 -0.63 7.86 11.98
N ARG A 20 0.58 7.27 11.92
CA ARG A 20 1.35 6.94 13.13
C ARG A 20 1.80 8.18 13.88
N LYS A 21 2.29 9.21 13.16
CA LYS A 21 2.78 10.46 13.74
C LYS A 21 1.67 11.19 14.48
N ASN A 22 0.46 11.16 13.93
CA ASN A 22 -0.69 11.90 14.43
C ASN A 22 -1.71 11.02 15.19
N ALA A 23 -1.35 9.79 15.56
CA ALA A 23 -2.27 8.84 16.17
C ALA A 23 -2.93 9.38 17.45
N ARG A 24 -2.19 10.14 18.28
CA ARG A 24 -2.71 10.79 19.48
C ARG A 24 -3.76 11.86 19.17
N LEU A 25 -3.48 12.68 18.17
CA LEU A 25 -4.37 13.78 17.75
C LEU A 25 -5.69 13.25 17.16
N LEU A 26 -5.65 12.06 16.54
CA LEU A 26 -6.75 11.49 15.79
C LEU A 26 -7.56 10.45 16.58
N CYS A 27 -7.09 10.01 17.76
CA CYS A 27 -7.63 8.83 18.46
C CYS A 27 -9.11 8.94 18.85
N ASP A 28 -9.63 10.16 19.09
CA ASP A 28 -11.04 10.39 19.45
C ASP A 28 -11.95 10.51 18.21
N LYS A 29 -11.40 10.54 17.00
CA LYS A 29 -12.13 10.76 15.75
C LYS A 29 -12.19 9.53 14.87
N VAL A 30 -11.10 8.79 14.79
CA VAL A 30 -10.96 7.67 13.86
C VAL A 30 -10.01 6.61 14.40
N ALA A 31 -10.41 5.34 14.31
CA ALA A 31 -9.51 4.23 14.60
C ALA A 31 -8.54 4.04 13.44
N LEU A 32 -7.24 3.98 13.74
CA LEU A 32 -6.19 3.89 12.74
C LEU A 32 -5.48 2.53 12.80
N PHE A 33 -5.53 1.79 11.71
CA PHE A 33 -4.86 0.51 11.52
C PHE A 33 -3.86 0.59 10.35
N PRO A 34 -2.74 1.34 10.50
CA PRO A 34 -1.67 1.32 9.52
C PRO A 34 -0.98 -0.03 9.54
N ARG A 35 -0.36 -0.40 8.42
CA ARG A 35 0.44 -1.64 8.30
C ARG A 35 1.29 -1.90 9.54
N GLY A 36 1.08 -3.05 10.17
CA GLY A 36 1.74 -3.41 11.41
C GLY A 36 1.15 -4.67 12.02
N ARG A 37 1.18 -4.76 13.35
CA ARG A 37 0.70 -5.92 14.10
C ARG A 37 -0.77 -6.25 13.87
N TRP A 38 -1.62 -5.22 13.70
CA TRP A 38 -3.06 -5.38 13.56
C TRP A 38 -3.50 -5.88 12.19
N THR A 39 -2.69 -5.65 11.16
CA THR A 39 -2.94 -6.11 9.79
C THR A 39 -2.08 -7.32 9.40
N ALA A 40 -1.24 -7.82 10.31
CA ALA A 40 -0.31 -8.92 10.01
C ALA A 40 -1.02 -10.22 9.65
N ALA A 41 -2.04 -10.61 10.43
CA ALA A 41 -2.84 -11.80 10.17
C ALA A 41 -3.62 -11.67 8.86
N LEU A 42 -4.28 -10.52 8.65
CA LEU A 42 -4.97 -10.20 7.39
C LEU A 42 -4.05 -10.34 6.15
N ARG A 43 -2.82 -9.79 6.20
CA ARG A 43 -1.83 -9.96 5.11
C ARG A 43 -1.44 -11.42 4.89
N GLY A 44 -1.22 -12.16 5.99
CA GLY A 44 -0.87 -13.58 5.92
C GLY A 44 -1.95 -14.39 5.24
N ALA A 45 -3.19 -14.21 5.63
CA ALA A 45 -4.36 -14.87 5.06
C ALA A 45 -4.61 -14.45 3.60
N ALA A 46 -4.48 -13.16 3.27
CA ALA A 46 -4.55 -12.67 1.90
C ALA A 46 -3.50 -13.34 0.99
N ALA A 47 -2.24 -13.39 1.44
CA ALA A 47 -1.17 -14.03 0.70
C ALA A 47 -1.39 -15.54 0.53
N ALA A 48 -1.94 -16.23 1.54
CA ALA A 48 -2.30 -17.65 1.43
C ALA A 48 -3.41 -17.87 0.41
N PHE A 49 -4.46 -17.05 0.45
CA PHE A 49 -5.56 -17.10 -0.52
C PHE A 49 -5.09 -16.79 -1.95
N LEU A 50 -4.32 -15.72 -2.16
CA LEU A 50 -3.82 -15.35 -3.48
C LEU A 50 -2.98 -16.45 -4.14
N ARG A 51 -2.19 -17.19 -3.35
CA ARG A 51 -1.39 -18.32 -3.86
C ARG A 51 -2.21 -19.57 -4.14
N SER A 52 -3.14 -19.92 -3.26
CA SER A 52 -3.81 -21.24 -3.30
C SER A 52 -5.16 -21.20 -3.99
N LYS A 53 -5.86 -20.08 -3.94
CA LYS A 53 -7.25 -19.88 -4.41
C LYS A 53 -8.26 -20.91 -3.87
N THR A 54 -7.93 -21.59 -2.76
CA THR A 54 -8.80 -22.59 -2.14
C THR A 54 -9.92 -21.96 -1.34
N SER A 55 -11.03 -22.68 -1.16
CA SER A 55 -12.17 -22.26 -0.33
C SER A 55 -11.78 -22.08 1.15
N ALA A 56 -10.89 -22.93 1.67
CA ALA A 56 -10.37 -22.82 3.02
C ALA A 56 -9.61 -21.50 3.22
N ALA A 57 -8.63 -21.21 2.35
CA ALA A 57 -7.86 -19.97 2.44
C ALA A 57 -8.73 -18.71 2.22
N ARG A 58 -9.79 -18.81 1.39
CA ARG A 58 -10.80 -17.76 1.27
C ARG A 58 -11.53 -17.52 2.61
N ALA A 59 -11.98 -18.59 3.25
CA ALA A 59 -12.67 -18.50 4.54
C ALA A 59 -11.77 -17.90 5.62
N ASP A 60 -10.51 -18.36 5.72
CA ASP A 60 -9.51 -17.83 6.65
C ASP A 60 -9.31 -16.32 6.44
N PHE A 61 -9.19 -15.88 5.18
CA PHE A 61 -9.05 -14.46 4.87
C PHE A 61 -10.28 -13.65 5.29
N GLN A 62 -11.48 -14.15 5.01
CA GLN A 62 -12.73 -13.50 5.40
C GLN A 62 -12.90 -13.44 6.92
N ASP A 63 -12.43 -14.45 7.67
CA ASP A 63 -12.45 -14.46 9.13
C ASP A 63 -11.53 -13.39 9.71
N GLU A 64 -10.36 -13.17 9.12
CA GLU A 64 -9.47 -12.08 9.53
C GLU A 64 -10.10 -10.70 9.28
N VAL A 65 -10.82 -10.52 8.17
CA VAL A 65 -11.58 -9.28 7.90
C VAL A 65 -12.64 -9.08 8.98
N ARG A 66 -13.46 -10.10 9.29
CA ARG A 66 -14.50 -10.04 10.33
C ARG A 66 -13.93 -9.74 11.70
N SER A 67 -12.79 -10.36 12.05
CA SER A 67 -12.08 -10.13 13.30
C SER A 67 -11.66 -8.66 13.44
N LEU A 68 -11.14 -8.06 12.37
CA LEU A 68 -10.75 -6.65 12.38
C LEU A 68 -11.97 -5.72 12.52
N VAL A 69 -13.07 -5.99 11.82
CA VAL A 69 -14.34 -5.24 11.95
C VAL A 69 -14.89 -5.34 13.38
N ALA A 70 -14.91 -6.54 13.96
CA ALA A 70 -15.35 -6.75 15.32
C ALA A 70 -14.51 -5.97 16.34
N LYS A 71 -13.19 -5.92 16.13
CA LYS A 71 -12.29 -5.13 16.98
C LYS A 71 -12.62 -3.63 16.91
N VAL A 72 -12.82 -3.06 15.71
CA VAL A 72 -13.18 -1.65 15.56
C VAL A 72 -14.45 -1.31 16.32
N ARG A 73 -15.46 -2.19 16.25
CA ARG A 73 -16.72 -2.03 16.99
C ARG A 73 -16.52 -2.12 18.51
N ALA A 74 -15.71 -3.08 18.96
CA ALA A 74 -15.42 -3.26 20.39
C ALA A 74 -14.67 -2.05 20.99
N ASP A 75 -13.80 -1.39 20.18
CA ASP A 75 -13.09 -0.19 20.58
C ASP A 75 -13.98 1.07 20.57
N GLY A 76 -15.27 0.95 20.17
CA GLY A 76 -16.29 2.03 20.23
C GLY A 76 -16.15 3.09 19.13
N HIS A 77 -15.33 2.86 18.12
CA HIS A 77 -15.18 3.81 17.01
C HIS A 77 -16.27 3.64 15.95
N SER A 78 -16.82 4.76 15.48
CA SER A 78 -17.78 4.79 14.37
C SER A 78 -17.10 4.70 13.00
N VAL A 79 -15.84 5.16 12.89
CA VAL A 79 -15.05 5.16 11.66
C VAL A 79 -13.67 4.59 11.93
N ALA A 80 -13.18 3.80 10.98
CA ALA A 80 -11.81 3.27 11.02
C ALA A 80 -11.17 3.31 9.63
N ILE A 81 -9.85 3.55 9.60
CA ILE A 81 -9.03 3.45 8.40
C ILE A 81 -8.07 2.26 8.55
N VAL A 82 -8.18 1.29 7.67
CA VAL A 82 -7.24 0.16 7.53
C VAL A 82 -6.34 0.43 6.34
N SER A 83 -5.04 0.56 6.58
CA SER A 83 -4.07 0.90 5.53
C SER A 83 -2.95 -0.12 5.46
N ASP A 84 -3.00 -1.01 4.46
CA ASP A 84 -1.96 -2.02 4.22
C ASP A 84 -1.91 -2.45 2.75
N GLU A 85 -0.96 -1.91 1.99
CA GLU A 85 -0.76 -2.23 0.57
C GLU A 85 -0.37 -3.69 0.33
N ASN A 86 0.26 -4.32 1.30
CA ASN A 86 0.75 -5.70 1.16
C ASN A 86 -0.36 -6.75 1.23
N VAL A 87 -1.60 -6.36 1.51
CA VAL A 87 -2.79 -7.22 1.35
C VAL A 87 -2.98 -7.60 -0.12
N LEU A 88 -2.56 -6.74 -1.05
CA LEU A 88 -2.59 -7.02 -2.49
C LEU A 88 -1.34 -7.75 -3.00
N GLY A 89 -0.39 -8.12 -2.13
CA GLY A 89 0.87 -8.75 -2.50
C GLY A 89 2.08 -7.81 -2.40
N LEU A 90 3.27 -8.36 -2.63
CA LEU A 90 4.54 -7.65 -2.49
C LEU A 90 5.14 -7.20 -3.82
N ARG A 91 4.70 -7.77 -4.94
CA ARG A 91 5.20 -7.50 -6.29
C ARG A 91 4.08 -7.05 -7.19
N LEU A 92 4.43 -6.36 -8.28
CA LEU A 92 3.45 -6.00 -9.31
C LEU A 92 2.94 -7.21 -10.08
N HIS A 93 3.77 -8.23 -10.19
CA HIS A 93 3.48 -9.50 -10.83
C HIS A 93 4.30 -10.61 -10.16
N ASP A 94 3.69 -11.73 -9.89
CA ASP A 94 4.31 -12.97 -9.45
C ASP A 94 3.53 -14.18 -9.99
N ASP A 95 3.88 -15.40 -9.55
CA ASP A 95 3.24 -16.64 -10.00
C ASP A 95 1.74 -16.72 -9.66
N SER A 96 1.24 -15.86 -8.75
CA SER A 96 -0.18 -15.81 -8.39
C SER A 96 -0.98 -14.80 -9.23
N GLY A 97 -0.31 -13.99 -10.04
CA GLY A 97 -0.92 -13.00 -10.93
C GLY A 97 -0.36 -11.59 -10.78
N THR A 98 -1.03 -10.63 -11.38
CA THR A 98 -0.74 -9.20 -11.27
C THR A 98 -1.38 -8.60 -10.02
N ILE A 99 -0.84 -7.48 -9.54
CA ILE A 99 -1.43 -6.72 -8.43
C ILE A 99 -2.87 -6.28 -8.73
N PHE A 100 -3.25 -6.10 -10.00
CA PHE A 100 -4.59 -5.74 -10.42
C PHE A 100 -5.56 -6.92 -10.29
N GLU A 101 -5.14 -8.12 -10.68
CA GLU A 101 -5.90 -9.36 -10.47
C GLU A 101 -6.04 -9.68 -8.98
N HIS A 102 -5.02 -9.37 -8.19
CA HIS A 102 -5.09 -9.48 -6.74
C HIS A 102 -6.13 -8.51 -6.16
N ALA A 103 -6.14 -7.25 -6.59
CA ALA A 103 -7.14 -6.28 -6.16
C ALA A 103 -8.57 -6.73 -6.53
N ALA A 104 -8.76 -7.22 -7.77
CA ALA A 104 -10.04 -7.76 -8.22
C ALA A 104 -10.49 -9.01 -7.43
N SER A 105 -9.54 -9.78 -6.88
CA SER A 105 -9.85 -10.95 -6.02
C SER A 105 -10.13 -10.56 -4.57
N ILE A 106 -9.41 -9.58 -4.02
CA ILE A 106 -9.45 -9.21 -2.59
C ILE A 106 -10.61 -8.27 -2.27
N VAL A 107 -10.84 -7.23 -3.10
CA VAL A 107 -11.85 -6.19 -2.83
C VAL A 107 -13.25 -6.77 -2.59
N PRO A 108 -13.81 -7.65 -3.45
CA PRO A 108 -15.13 -8.22 -3.21
C PRO A 108 -15.20 -9.10 -1.95
N LEU A 109 -14.13 -9.82 -1.63
CA LEU A 109 -14.08 -10.66 -0.43
C LEU A 109 -14.09 -9.84 0.86
N VAL A 110 -13.38 -8.70 0.87
CA VAL A 110 -13.41 -7.76 1.99
C VAL A 110 -14.80 -7.15 2.12
N ALA A 111 -15.40 -6.69 1.01
CA ALA A 111 -16.75 -6.12 1.03
C ALA A 111 -17.80 -7.11 1.55
N GLU A 112 -17.71 -8.37 1.12
CA GLU A 112 -18.59 -9.47 1.57
C GLU A 112 -18.40 -9.74 3.07
N ALA A 113 -17.14 -9.92 3.52
CA ALA A 113 -16.85 -10.26 4.90
C ALA A 113 -17.13 -9.12 5.89
N ALA A 114 -17.02 -7.87 5.42
CA ALA A 114 -17.31 -6.66 6.21
C ALA A 114 -18.72 -6.08 5.94
N SER A 115 -19.64 -6.84 5.35
CA SER A 115 -20.97 -6.37 4.91
C SER A 115 -21.85 -5.76 6.01
N GLU A 116 -21.56 -6.07 7.26
CA GLU A 116 -22.24 -5.45 8.41
C GLU A 116 -21.81 -4.00 8.69
N ALA A 117 -20.74 -3.51 8.06
CA ALA A 117 -20.24 -2.14 8.16
C ALA A 117 -20.44 -1.39 6.84
N GLN A 118 -20.55 -0.06 6.92
CA GLN A 118 -20.41 0.76 5.73
C GLN A 118 -18.94 0.71 5.30
N ASN A 119 -18.68 0.27 4.08
CA ASN A 119 -17.35 0.09 3.54
C ASN A 119 -17.09 1.06 2.39
N GLU A 120 -15.88 1.57 2.32
CA GLU A 120 -15.35 2.37 1.22
C GLU A 120 -13.92 1.90 0.91
N PHE A 121 -13.58 1.79 -0.36
CA PHE A 121 -12.24 1.41 -0.82
C PHE A 121 -11.55 2.61 -1.43
N HIS A 122 -10.39 2.96 -0.91
CA HIS A 122 -9.59 4.09 -1.35
C HIS A 122 -8.22 3.61 -1.83
N PHE A 123 -7.84 4.03 -3.03
CA PHE A 123 -6.55 3.74 -3.63
C PHE A 123 -5.87 5.04 -4.03
N PHE A 124 -4.60 5.18 -3.72
CA PHE A 124 -3.80 6.24 -4.31
C PHE A 124 -3.18 5.74 -5.61
N ILE A 125 -3.16 6.64 -6.59
CA ILE A 125 -2.57 6.42 -7.91
C ILE A 125 -1.61 7.54 -8.25
N ARG A 126 -0.84 7.35 -9.29
CA ARG A 126 0.05 8.37 -9.87
C ARG A 126 0.22 8.12 -11.36
N ASP A 127 0.94 9.00 -12.05
CA ASP A 127 1.30 8.78 -13.45
C ASP A 127 1.81 7.35 -13.67
N PRO A 128 1.27 6.60 -14.66
CA PRO A 128 1.60 5.20 -14.87
C PRO A 128 3.09 4.93 -15.09
N GLN A 129 3.78 5.77 -15.86
CA GLN A 129 5.20 5.58 -16.15
C GLN A 129 6.06 5.87 -14.92
N ALA A 130 5.73 6.95 -14.19
CA ALA A 130 6.38 7.26 -12.93
C ALA A 130 6.12 6.17 -11.88
N TRP A 131 4.95 5.53 -11.89
CA TRP A 131 4.64 4.40 -11.02
C TRP A 131 5.50 3.18 -11.33
N LEU A 132 5.60 2.78 -12.59
CA LEU A 132 6.41 1.63 -13.02
C LEU A 132 7.90 1.84 -12.68
N ARG A 133 8.45 3.05 -12.92
CA ARG A 133 9.84 3.38 -12.52
C ARG A 133 10.04 3.27 -11.01
N SER A 134 9.08 3.75 -10.23
CA SER A 134 9.13 3.65 -8.76
C SER A 134 9.02 2.20 -8.27
N ALA A 135 8.20 1.40 -8.92
CA ALA A 135 8.04 -0.01 -8.61
C ALA A 135 9.31 -0.82 -8.91
N HIS A 136 9.95 -0.56 -10.06
CA HIS A 136 11.26 -1.15 -10.37
C HIS A 136 12.32 -0.76 -9.33
N ASN A 137 12.42 0.53 -8.98
CA ASN A 137 13.34 1.01 -7.94
C ASN A 137 13.11 0.27 -6.61
N GLN A 138 11.84 0.10 -6.22
CA GLN A 138 11.48 -0.63 -5.01
C GLN A 138 11.82 -2.13 -5.11
N GLU A 139 11.62 -2.75 -6.26
CA GLU A 139 11.95 -4.16 -6.47
C GLU A 139 13.45 -4.39 -6.34
N VAL A 140 14.28 -3.55 -6.95
CA VAL A 140 15.74 -3.62 -6.81
C VAL A 140 16.16 -3.39 -5.36
N LYS A 141 15.59 -2.36 -4.72
CA LYS A 141 15.96 -1.94 -3.37
C LYS A 141 15.50 -2.92 -2.28
N GLN A 142 14.32 -3.49 -2.38
CA GLN A 142 13.71 -4.27 -1.29
C GLN A 142 13.51 -5.75 -1.61
N LEU A 143 13.33 -6.10 -2.87
CA LEU A 143 13.00 -7.46 -3.29
C LEU A 143 14.15 -8.12 -4.06
N ARG A 144 15.34 -7.51 -4.05
CA ARG A 144 16.56 -8.02 -4.68
C ARG A 144 16.39 -8.21 -6.20
N GLY A 145 15.65 -7.31 -6.87
CA GLY A 145 15.55 -7.30 -8.32
C GLY A 145 16.93 -7.18 -8.98
N THR A 146 17.17 -7.97 -10.02
CA THR A 146 18.46 -8.06 -10.74
C THR A 146 18.38 -7.51 -12.16
N HIS A 147 17.22 -7.06 -12.59
CA HIS A 147 16.99 -6.50 -13.91
C HIS A 147 17.20 -4.99 -13.94
N SER A 148 17.79 -4.47 -15.01
CA SER A 148 17.68 -3.04 -15.35
C SER A 148 16.22 -2.73 -15.69
N TYR A 149 15.83 -1.45 -15.69
CA TYR A 149 14.46 -1.08 -16.06
C TYR A 149 14.08 -1.59 -17.46
N ASP A 150 15.01 -1.53 -18.42
CA ASP A 150 14.77 -1.95 -19.79
C ASP A 150 14.60 -3.46 -19.97
N SER A 151 15.17 -4.27 -19.08
CA SER A 151 15.03 -5.73 -19.06
C SER A 151 14.01 -6.24 -18.04
N TRP A 152 13.38 -5.32 -17.28
CA TRP A 152 12.45 -5.69 -16.23
C TRP A 152 11.11 -6.19 -16.81
N PRO A 153 10.67 -7.43 -16.49
CA PRO A 153 9.47 -8.02 -17.09
C PRO A 153 8.21 -7.18 -16.89
N ALA A 154 8.02 -6.59 -15.70
CA ALA A 154 6.81 -5.83 -15.37
C ALA A 154 6.76 -4.43 -16.02
N ARG A 155 7.81 -3.96 -16.71
CA ARG A 155 7.80 -2.66 -17.42
C ARG A 155 6.71 -2.55 -18.49
N HIS A 156 6.25 -3.70 -19.00
CA HIS A 156 5.22 -3.77 -20.04
C HIS A 156 3.80 -3.87 -19.49
N LEU A 157 3.65 -3.83 -18.15
CA LEU A 157 2.33 -3.84 -17.54
C LEU A 157 1.51 -2.63 -18.04
N VAL A 158 0.37 -2.93 -18.64
CA VAL A 158 -0.56 -1.88 -19.07
C VAL A 158 -1.28 -1.34 -17.84
N VAL A 159 -1.18 -0.05 -17.63
CA VAL A 159 -1.74 0.64 -16.46
C VAL A 159 -2.80 1.62 -16.94
N ASP A 160 -4.06 1.22 -16.78
CA ASP A 160 -5.23 2.06 -17.00
C ASP A 160 -6.01 2.17 -15.68
N TRP A 161 -5.75 3.26 -14.96
CA TRP A 161 -6.37 3.49 -13.66
C TRP A 161 -7.89 3.65 -13.74
N ALA A 162 -8.41 4.24 -14.82
CA ALA A 162 -9.83 4.45 -14.99
C ALA A 162 -10.56 3.12 -15.25
N ALA A 163 -10.01 2.28 -16.12
CA ALA A 163 -10.54 0.94 -16.38
C ALA A 163 -10.48 0.06 -15.11
N LEU A 164 -9.38 0.13 -14.35
CA LEU A 164 -9.25 -0.62 -13.10
C LEU A 164 -10.26 -0.15 -12.05
N GLN A 165 -10.44 1.15 -11.88
CA GLN A 165 -11.45 1.68 -10.95
C GLN A 165 -12.84 1.20 -11.32
N ALA A 166 -13.22 1.28 -12.61
CA ALA A 166 -14.53 0.80 -13.10
C ALA A 166 -14.69 -0.71 -12.84
N GLN A 167 -13.64 -1.50 -13.10
CA GLN A 167 -13.63 -2.94 -12.82
C GLN A 167 -13.86 -3.23 -11.34
N LEU A 168 -13.12 -2.58 -10.44
CA LEU A 168 -13.27 -2.81 -9.01
C LEU A 168 -14.66 -2.35 -8.51
N ALA A 169 -15.17 -1.23 -9.00
CA ALA A 169 -16.49 -0.74 -8.66
C ALA A 169 -17.61 -1.69 -9.11
N ALA A 170 -17.43 -2.43 -10.20
CA ALA A 170 -18.37 -3.44 -10.65
C ALA A 170 -18.36 -4.74 -9.80
N LEU A 171 -17.30 -4.97 -9.02
CA LEU A 171 -17.12 -6.17 -8.20
C LEU A 171 -17.65 -6.02 -6.76
N THR A 172 -18.03 -4.82 -6.35
CA THR A 172 -18.51 -4.55 -4.98
C THR A 172 -19.58 -3.47 -4.96
N PRO A 173 -20.58 -3.56 -4.08
CA PRO A 173 -21.54 -2.47 -3.87
C PRO A 173 -20.93 -1.28 -3.10
N ALA A 174 -19.76 -1.46 -2.48
CA ALA A 174 -19.10 -0.41 -1.73
C ALA A 174 -18.40 0.59 -2.67
N PRO A 175 -18.41 1.90 -2.36
CA PRO A 175 -17.69 2.90 -3.14
C PRO A 175 -16.21 2.57 -3.32
N VAL A 176 -15.70 2.72 -4.55
CA VAL A 176 -14.28 2.57 -4.89
C VAL A 176 -13.78 3.89 -5.45
N THR A 177 -12.85 4.52 -4.75
CA THR A 177 -12.33 5.84 -5.10
C THR A 177 -10.81 5.79 -5.33
N PHE A 178 -10.38 6.33 -6.46
CA PHE A 178 -8.97 6.51 -6.77
C PHE A 178 -8.58 7.98 -6.57
N HIS A 179 -7.47 8.22 -5.87
CA HIS A 179 -6.95 9.54 -5.56
C HIS A 179 -5.56 9.73 -6.18
N ASP A 180 -5.35 10.84 -6.87
CA ASP A 180 -3.98 11.21 -7.22
C ASP A 180 -3.16 11.46 -5.95
N MET A 181 -2.03 10.76 -5.81
CA MET A 181 -1.16 10.89 -4.64
C MET A 181 -0.59 12.32 -4.46
N GLN A 182 -0.61 13.13 -5.51
CA GLN A 182 -0.13 14.52 -5.47
C GLN A 182 -1.25 15.51 -5.10
N ALA A 183 -2.52 15.10 -5.14
CA ALA A 183 -3.66 15.99 -4.92
C ALA A 183 -3.63 16.69 -3.55
N ASP A 184 -3.24 15.98 -2.49
CA ASP A 184 -3.10 16.59 -1.16
C ASP A 184 -2.06 17.70 -1.15
N ARG A 185 -0.88 17.45 -1.73
CA ARG A 185 0.21 18.45 -1.82
C ARG A 185 -0.17 19.65 -2.67
N ALA A 186 -0.86 19.43 -3.78
CA ALA A 186 -1.36 20.49 -4.64
C ALA A 186 -2.36 21.42 -3.91
N GLN A 187 -3.02 20.90 -2.87
CA GLN A 187 -3.92 21.65 -1.99
C GLN A 187 -3.25 22.14 -0.70
N GLY A 188 -1.93 22.08 -0.61
CA GLY A 188 -1.17 22.49 0.59
C GLY A 188 -1.35 21.58 1.80
N ARG A 189 -1.83 20.33 1.60
CA ARG A 189 -2.03 19.34 2.65
C ARG A 189 -0.93 18.27 2.67
N LEU A 190 -0.81 17.57 3.78
CA LEU A 190 0.08 16.40 3.90
C LEU A 190 -0.51 15.20 3.15
N THR A 191 0.36 14.43 2.49
CA THR A 191 -0.06 13.21 1.76
C THR A 191 -0.80 12.24 2.67
N GLY A 192 -2.02 11.88 2.32
CA GLY A 192 -2.92 11.02 3.11
C GLY A 192 -4.03 11.79 3.84
N SER A 193 -4.00 13.13 3.84
CA SER A 193 -5.08 13.95 4.42
C SER A 193 -6.43 13.64 3.77
N THR A 194 -6.46 13.30 2.49
CA THR A 194 -7.68 12.91 1.78
C THR A 194 -8.41 11.74 2.44
N LEU A 195 -7.70 10.74 2.98
CA LEU A 195 -8.34 9.64 3.74
C LEU A 195 -8.95 10.11 5.05
N LEU A 196 -8.31 11.07 5.71
CA LEU A 196 -8.82 11.65 6.95
C LEU A 196 -10.07 12.49 6.68
N VAL A 197 -10.10 13.22 5.55
CA VAL A 197 -11.31 13.93 5.09
C VAL A 197 -12.44 12.94 4.84
N ALA A 198 -12.17 11.84 4.13
CA ALA A 198 -13.15 10.77 3.90
C ALA A 198 -13.65 10.15 5.22
N ALA A 199 -12.78 10.08 6.23
CA ALA A 199 -13.15 9.62 7.58
C ALA A 199 -13.93 10.66 8.40
N GLY A 200 -14.24 11.84 7.85
CA GLY A 200 -14.98 12.90 8.55
C GLY A 200 -14.14 13.73 9.52
N VAL A 201 -12.81 13.65 9.43
CA VAL A 201 -11.92 14.52 10.22
C VAL A 201 -12.05 15.96 9.70
N ASP A 202 -12.32 16.90 10.59
CA ASP A 202 -12.52 18.29 10.23
C ASP A 202 -11.23 19.01 9.77
N ALA A 203 -11.40 20.06 8.96
CA ALA A 203 -10.28 20.78 8.36
C ALA A 203 -9.38 21.46 9.42
N GLY A 204 -9.94 21.87 10.56
CA GLY A 204 -9.18 22.46 11.66
C GLY A 204 -8.22 21.47 12.30
N LEU A 205 -8.63 20.20 12.43
CA LEU A 205 -7.78 19.14 12.93
C LEU A 205 -6.73 18.72 11.89
N ILE A 206 -7.12 18.67 10.60
CA ILE A 206 -6.19 18.39 9.49
C ILE A 206 -5.07 19.44 9.42
N ALA A 207 -5.38 20.70 9.68
CA ALA A 207 -4.38 21.77 9.70
C ALA A 207 -3.37 21.67 10.85
N GLN A 208 -3.66 20.89 11.89
CA GLN A 208 -2.78 20.65 13.04
C GLN A 208 -1.90 19.40 12.89
N LEU A 209 -2.04 18.65 11.78
CA LEU A 209 -1.25 17.43 11.57
C LEU A 209 0.24 17.75 11.49
N GLU A 210 1.02 16.97 12.19
CA GLU A 210 2.48 17.01 12.10
C GLU A 210 2.97 16.26 10.86
N ASP A 211 3.88 16.89 10.10
CA ASP A 211 4.52 16.25 8.95
C ASP A 211 5.45 15.11 9.42
N PRO A 212 5.27 13.88 8.94
CA PRO A 212 6.17 12.75 9.24
C PRO A 212 7.53 12.86 8.52
N GLY A 213 7.73 13.83 7.65
CA GLY A 213 8.90 13.98 6.81
C GLY A 213 8.90 13.06 5.57
N ALA A 214 9.98 13.12 4.81
CA ALA A 214 10.13 12.32 3.60
C ALA A 214 10.20 10.82 3.91
N GLN A 215 9.44 10.03 3.15
CA GLN A 215 9.33 8.58 3.32
C GLN A 215 9.75 7.86 2.04
N ASN A 216 10.54 6.80 2.19
CA ASN A 216 10.87 5.84 1.13
C ASN A 216 11.34 6.46 -0.20
N GLU A 217 12.30 7.37 -0.16
CA GLU A 217 12.85 8.02 -1.36
C GLU A 217 13.47 7.00 -2.33
N ALA A 218 13.36 7.29 -3.62
CA ALA A 218 13.98 6.51 -4.67
C ALA A 218 15.52 6.60 -4.61
N LEU A 219 16.20 5.55 -5.02
CA LEU A 219 17.63 5.59 -5.27
C LEU A 219 17.91 6.33 -6.59
N PRO A 220 18.97 7.15 -6.67
CA PRO A 220 19.49 7.66 -7.94
C PRO A 220 19.88 6.52 -8.89
N ASP A 221 19.89 6.78 -10.19
CA ASP A 221 20.15 5.76 -11.21
C ASP A 221 21.49 5.04 -11.01
N ALA A 222 22.55 5.74 -10.64
CA ALA A 222 23.85 5.14 -10.36
C ALA A 222 23.81 4.21 -9.12
N ALA A 223 23.09 4.61 -8.06
CA ALA A 223 22.92 3.77 -6.88
C ALA A 223 22.04 2.54 -7.21
N LEU A 224 21.04 2.71 -8.07
CA LEU A 224 20.19 1.63 -8.51
C LEU A 224 20.98 0.61 -9.34
N ALA A 225 21.80 1.07 -10.29
CA ALA A 225 22.68 0.20 -11.08
C ALA A 225 23.65 -0.57 -10.18
N PHE A 226 24.27 0.09 -9.20
CA PHE A 226 25.12 -0.57 -8.21
C PHE A 226 24.37 -1.66 -7.44
N MET A 227 23.15 -1.37 -6.95
CA MET A 227 22.35 -2.34 -6.21
C MET A 227 21.92 -3.52 -7.06
N ILE A 228 21.68 -3.34 -8.36
CA ILE A 228 21.40 -4.43 -9.31
C ILE A 228 22.59 -5.41 -9.33
N GLU A 229 23.81 -4.91 -9.45
CA GLU A 229 25.02 -5.76 -9.45
C GLU A 229 25.22 -6.45 -8.09
N VAL A 230 25.02 -5.74 -6.98
CA VAL A 230 25.04 -6.36 -5.63
C VAL A 230 24.01 -7.49 -5.51
N ASN A 231 22.81 -7.29 -6.03
CA ASN A 231 21.75 -8.30 -5.99
C ASN A 231 22.06 -9.56 -6.81
N LYS A 232 22.91 -9.45 -7.84
CA LYS A 232 23.37 -10.58 -8.66
C LYS A 232 24.47 -11.41 -7.97
N THR A 233 25.06 -10.90 -6.91
CA THR A 233 26.11 -11.62 -6.18
C THR A 233 25.56 -12.81 -5.39
N GLY A 234 26.42 -13.75 -5.02
CA GLY A 234 26.10 -14.86 -4.11
C GLY A 234 26.06 -14.46 -2.62
N LEU A 235 26.05 -13.18 -2.27
CA LEU A 235 25.99 -12.71 -0.90
C LEU A 235 24.69 -13.14 -0.21
N LYS A 236 24.77 -13.38 1.09
CA LYS A 236 23.58 -13.72 1.89
C LYS A 236 22.60 -12.54 1.94
N PRO A 237 21.28 -12.79 2.04
CA PRO A 237 20.27 -11.72 2.13
C PRO A 237 20.55 -10.66 3.21
N LYS A 238 21.11 -11.09 4.35
CA LYS A 238 21.49 -10.19 5.44
C LYS A 238 22.58 -9.20 5.01
N ASP A 239 23.60 -9.68 4.30
CA ASP A 239 24.73 -8.85 3.90
C ASP A 239 24.34 -7.85 2.79
N ILE A 240 23.49 -8.30 1.85
CA ILE A 240 22.86 -7.40 0.86
C ILE A 240 22.03 -6.33 1.56
N GLY A 241 21.30 -6.67 2.63
CA GLY A 241 20.56 -5.71 3.44
C GLY A 241 21.47 -4.63 4.04
N VAL A 242 22.63 -5.00 4.58
CA VAL A 242 23.61 -4.04 5.12
C VAL A 242 24.12 -3.10 4.02
N ILE A 243 24.50 -3.65 2.86
CA ILE A 243 24.96 -2.84 1.72
C ILE A 243 23.86 -1.88 1.26
N ARG A 244 22.64 -2.36 1.12
CA ARG A 244 21.47 -1.53 0.75
C ARG A 244 21.30 -0.35 1.71
N ASP A 245 21.36 -0.61 3.01
CA ASP A 245 21.16 0.43 4.03
C ASP A 245 22.26 1.48 3.98
N LEU A 246 23.52 1.06 3.71
CA LEU A 246 24.65 1.97 3.46
C LEU A 246 24.45 2.82 2.20
N VAL A 247 23.97 2.20 1.10
CA VAL A 247 23.68 2.92 -0.16
C VAL A 247 22.55 3.94 0.05
N ILE A 248 21.50 3.57 0.75
CA ILE A 248 20.37 4.48 1.07
C ILE A 248 20.87 5.67 1.90
N ALA A 249 21.68 5.41 2.94
CA ALA A 249 22.20 6.46 3.82
C ALA A 249 23.16 7.42 3.09
N ASN A 250 23.86 6.94 2.06
CA ASN A 250 24.87 7.68 1.32
C ASN A 250 24.46 7.95 -0.15
N ARG A 251 23.16 7.93 -0.45
CA ARG A 251 22.67 8.07 -1.84
C ARG A 251 23.14 9.35 -2.55
N GLY A 252 23.46 10.40 -1.80
CA GLY A 252 23.99 11.65 -2.33
C GLY A 252 25.39 11.54 -2.96
N LEU A 253 26.11 10.44 -2.70
CA LEU A 253 27.42 10.16 -3.34
C LEU A 253 27.27 9.59 -4.75
N PHE A 254 26.10 9.06 -5.09
CA PHE A 254 25.79 8.50 -6.41
C PHE A 254 25.18 9.61 -7.29
N LYS A 255 26.06 10.28 -8.04
CA LYS A 255 25.67 11.38 -8.95
C LYS A 255 25.62 10.90 -10.40
#